data_592cc1a42b8bbf29f296ca157c00bfe6
#
_entry.id   592cc1a42b8bbf29f296ca157c00bfe6
#
_cell.length_a   1.000
_cell.length_b   1.000
_cell.length_c   1.000
_cell.angle_alpha   90.00
_cell.angle_beta   90.00
_cell.angle_gamma   90.00
#
_symmetry.space_group_name_H-M   'P 1'
#
loop_
_entity.id
_entity.type
_entity.pdbx_description
1 polymer ?
#
loop_
_entity_poly.entity_id
_entity_poly.type
_entity_poly.pdbx_seq_one_letter_code
_entity_poly.pdbx_strand_id
1 'polypeptide(L)'
;VSGETLYMWKLAGEGGETATCSNGASFKLDMGLEEIEREDTLLVCGGIDVQKATTRGVLNWLRREARRGVTIGGLCTGAYAVAKAGLLDGKRATIHWENQDGFLEEFEDVKLTKSVFVMDGNRWSTAGGTSSIDLMLKVIAADHGEDLANTVADQLIYSTIRTDQDTQRLSIPTRIGVRHPKLSQVIQMMEGNIEDPMSPADLAEEVGMSTRQLERLFRRYLNRSPKRYYMELRLQKARNLLMQTDMSVI
;
A
#
# COMPACT_ATOMS: atom_id res chain seq x y z
N VAL A 1 20.28 -17.29 11.11
CA VAL A 1 21.31 -16.54 10.41
C VAL A 1 22.36 -16.05 11.39
N SER A 2 21.99 -15.28 12.41
CA SER A 2 22.92 -14.78 13.45
C SER A 2 23.34 -15.86 14.47
N GLY A 3 22.55 -16.91 14.64
CA GLY A 3 22.70 -17.89 15.74
C GLY A 3 22.11 -17.42 17.07
N GLU A 4 21.59 -16.20 17.14
CA GLU A 4 21.01 -15.58 18.32
C GLU A 4 19.56 -15.18 18.10
N THR A 5 18.76 -15.09 19.16
CA THR A 5 17.40 -14.55 19.12
C THR A 5 17.47 -13.02 19.21
N LEU A 6 17.39 -12.33 18.08
CA LEU A 6 17.49 -10.87 18.02
C LEU A 6 16.12 -10.18 18.16
N TYR A 7 15.05 -10.82 17.73
CA TYR A 7 13.68 -10.32 17.83
C TYR A 7 12.77 -11.38 18.42
N MET A 8 11.86 -10.96 19.26
CA MET A 8 10.69 -11.74 19.71
C MET A 8 9.43 -11.10 19.16
N TRP A 9 8.50 -11.90 18.70
CA TRP A 9 7.24 -11.40 18.17
C TRP A 9 6.06 -12.11 18.82
N LYS A 10 4.94 -11.40 18.90
CA LYS A 10 3.67 -11.92 19.41
C LYS A 10 2.55 -11.50 18.48
N LEU A 11 1.55 -12.35 18.34
CA LEU A 11 0.30 -12.05 17.66
C LEU A 11 -0.72 -11.56 18.69
N ALA A 12 -1.19 -10.32 18.51
CA ALA A 12 -2.20 -9.73 19.36
C ALA A 12 -3.49 -9.47 18.56
N GLY A 13 -4.62 -9.56 19.23
CA GLY A 13 -5.90 -9.24 18.60
C GLY A 13 -7.04 -9.21 19.60
N GLU A 14 -8.15 -8.59 19.21
CA GLU A 14 -9.34 -8.47 20.04
C GLU A 14 -9.89 -9.86 20.39
N GLY A 15 -10.18 -10.09 21.65
CA GLY A 15 -10.62 -11.40 22.16
C GLY A 15 -9.49 -12.32 22.63
N GLY A 16 -8.25 -12.14 22.17
CA GLY A 16 -7.06 -12.83 22.69
C GLY A 16 -6.91 -14.32 22.34
N GLU A 17 -7.80 -14.90 21.55
CA GLU A 17 -7.78 -16.34 21.24
C GLU A 17 -7.34 -16.64 19.82
N THR A 18 -8.07 -16.15 18.82
CA THR A 18 -7.81 -16.37 17.40
C THR A 18 -8.12 -15.13 16.56
N ALA A 19 -7.34 -14.95 15.48
CA ALA A 19 -7.63 -13.97 14.44
C ALA A 19 -7.77 -14.68 13.09
N THR A 20 -8.81 -14.33 12.34
CA THR A 20 -9.05 -14.86 11.00
C THR A 20 -8.72 -13.80 9.96
N CYS A 21 -7.81 -14.13 9.05
CA CYS A 21 -7.44 -13.28 7.94
C CYS A 21 -8.52 -13.24 6.85
N SER A 22 -8.49 -12.21 6.01
CA SER A 22 -9.42 -12.05 4.89
C SER A 22 -9.38 -13.19 3.85
N ASN A 23 -8.32 -13.99 3.82
CA ASN A 23 -8.20 -15.18 3.00
C ASN A 23 -8.72 -16.46 3.68
N GLY A 24 -9.28 -16.37 4.89
CA GLY A 24 -9.81 -17.49 5.66
C GLY A 24 -8.78 -18.22 6.55
N ALA A 25 -7.50 -17.88 6.48
CA ALA A 25 -6.51 -18.45 7.40
C ALA A 25 -6.74 -17.93 8.83
N SER A 26 -6.69 -18.84 9.82
CA SER A 26 -6.84 -18.48 11.23
C SER A 26 -5.53 -18.70 11.98
N PHE A 27 -5.17 -17.74 12.81
CA PHE A 27 -3.98 -17.76 13.64
C PHE A 27 -4.39 -17.75 15.12
N LYS A 28 -3.72 -18.58 15.91
CA LYS A 28 -3.81 -18.48 17.36
C LYS A 28 -3.09 -17.22 17.81
N LEU A 29 -3.70 -16.45 18.68
CA LEU A 29 -3.11 -15.25 19.27
C LEU A 29 -2.32 -15.60 20.53
N ASP A 30 -1.30 -14.80 20.81
CA ASP A 30 -0.50 -14.88 22.02
C ASP A 30 -1.09 -14.01 23.13
N MET A 31 -1.84 -12.96 22.76
CA MET A 31 -2.40 -12.00 23.71
C MET A 31 -3.61 -11.25 23.13
N GLY A 32 -4.38 -10.61 24.01
CA GLY A 32 -5.41 -9.64 23.64
C GLY A 32 -4.86 -8.25 23.35
N LEU A 33 -5.72 -7.22 23.49
CA LEU A 33 -5.32 -5.80 23.35
C LEU A 33 -4.78 -5.25 24.68
N GLU A 34 -3.81 -5.95 25.23
CA GLU A 34 -3.17 -5.62 26.50
C GLU A 34 -2.13 -4.52 26.32
N GLU A 35 -1.58 -4.06 27.43
CA GLU A 35 -0.46 -3.11 27.43
C GLU A 35 0.82 -3.81 26.96
N ILE A 36 1.59 -3.14 26.10
CA ILE A 36 2.87 -3.62 25.61
C ILE A 36 4.01 -2.75 26.13
N GLU A 37 5.24 -3.20 26.01
CA GLU A 37 6.39 -2.41 26.45
C GLU A 37 6.59 -1.20 25.53
N ARG A 38 7.15 -0.12 26.07
CA ARG A 38 7.34 1.13 25.32
C ARG A 38 8.31 0.97 24.16
N GLU A 39 9.28 0.10 24.31
CA GLU A 39 10.34 -0.22 23.36
C GLU A 39 9.85 -1.15 22.24
N ASP A 40 8.68 -1.76 22.41
CA ASP A 40 8.09 -2.62 21.40
C ASP A 40 7.64 -1.83 20.16
N THR A 41 7.53 -2.53 19.04
CA THR A 41 6.94 -2.02 17.82
C THR A 41 5.62 -2.74 17.55
N LEU A 42 4.55 -1.98 17.47
CA LEU A 42 3.21 -2.47 17.16
C LEU A 42 2.94 -2.35 15.66
N LEU A 43 2.76 -3.48 14.97
CA LEU A 43 2.43 -3.50 13.54
C LEU A 43 1.01 -4.01 13.31
N VAL A 44 0.13 -3.13 12.83
CA VAL A 44 -1.25 -3.47 12.49
C VAL A 44 -1.30 -4.15 11.13
N CYS A 45 -1.65 -5.42 11.09
CA CYS A 45 -1.85 -6.18 9.87
C CYS A 45 -3.27 -5.95 9.33
N GLY A 46 -3.40 -5.37 8.14
CA GLY A 46 -4.68 -5.16 7.47
C GLY A 46 -4.85 -6.04 6.24
N GLY A 47 -6.10 -6.36 5.93
CA GLY A 47 -6.51 -7.13 4.74
C GLY A 47 -7.73 -6.50 4.06
N ILE A 48 -8.52 -7.31 3.37
CA ILE A 48 -9.79 -6.89 2.78
C ILE A 48 -10.76 -6.50 3.91
N ASP A 49 -11.63 -5.52 3.67
CA ASP A 49 -12.62 -5.03 4.65
C ASP A 49 -12.00 -4.51 5.96
N VAL A 50 -10.83 -3.85 5.88
CA VAL A 50 -10.13 -3.31 7.06
C VAL A 50 -11.02 -2.39 7.91
N GLN A 51 -11.97 -1.67 7.30
CA GLN A 51 -12.94 -0.82 8.00
C GLN A 51 -13.73 -1.60 9.06
N LYS A 52 -14.18 -2.81 8.71
CA LYS A 52 -14.93 -3.68 9.64
C LYS A 52 -14.07 -4.22 10.76
N ALA A 53 -12.79 -4.49 10.47
CA ALA A 53 -11.82 -4.97 11.45
C ALA A 53 -11.29 -3.85 12.37
N THR A 54 -11.51 -2.59 12.00
CA THR A 54 -11.06 -1.42 12.78
C THR A 54 -12.10 -1.07 13.86
N THR A 55 -12.17 -1.89 14.89
CA THR A 55 -13.13 -1.74 16.00
C THR A 55 -12.75 -0.59 16.94
N ARG A 56 -13.70 -0.15 17.78
CA ARG A 56 -13.42 0.84 18.85
C ARG A 56 -12.37 0.34 19.83
N GLY A 57 -12.32 -0.97 20.10
CA GLY A 57 -11.31 -1.60 20.95
C GLY A 57 -9.90 -1.40 20.38
N VAL A 58 -9.72 -1.77 19.11
CA VAL A 58 -8.45 -1.58 18.38
C VAL A 58 -8.04 -0.10 18.36
N LEU A 59 -8.94 0.83 18.00
CA LEU A 59 -8.63 2.25 17.96
C LEU A 59 -8.20 2.80 19.32
N ASN A 60 -8.87 2.42 20.38
CA ASN A 60 -8.53 2.85 21.73
C ASN A 60 -7.18 2.29 22.18
N TRP A 61 -6.89 1.04 21.85
CA TRP A 61 -5.60 0.42 22.11
C TRP A 61 -4.47 1.15 21.38
N LEU A 62 -4.59 1.38 20.08
CA LEU A 62 -3.60 2.13 19.31
C LEU A 62 -3.33 3.53 19.90
N ARG A 63 -4.39 4.26 20.27
CA ARG A 63 -4.24 5.59 20.91
C ARG A 63 -3.58 5.51 22.28
N ARG A 64 -3.87 4.48 23.07
CA ARG A 64 -3.24 4.27 24.38
C ARG A 64 -1.74 4.05 24.21
N GLU A 65 -1.34 3.09 23.37
CA GLU A 65 0.06 2.76 23.15
C GLU A 65 0.82 3.91 22.48
N ALA A 66 0.19 4.65 21.57
CA ALA A 66 0.77 5.85 20.97
C ALA A 66 1.13 6.93 22.00
N ARG A 67 0.25 7.17 23.01
CA ARG A 67 0.52 8.13 24.09
C ARG A 67 1.67 7.70 25.00
N ARG A 68 1.93 6.41 25.09
CA ARG A 68 3.09 5.85 25.83
C ARG A 68 4.40 5.96 25.04
N GLY A 69 4.33 6.36 23.76
CA GLY A 69 5.49 6.55 22.91
C GLY A 69 5.87 5.32 22.08
N VAL A 70 5.05 4.26 22.07
CA VAL A 70 5.26 3.05 21.27
C VAL A 70 5.34 3.39 19.80
N THR A 71 6.25 2.74 19.08
CA THR A 71 6.31 2.79 17.62
C THR A 71 5.14 2.00 17.03
N ILE A 72 4.33 2.66 16.20
CA ILE A 72 3.13 2.05 15.61
C ILE A 72 3.22 2.11 14.09
N GLY A 73 3.02 0.97 13.45
CA GLY A 73 2.99 0.86 11.99
C GLY A 73 1.75 0.16 11.47
N GLY A 74 1.42 0.42 10.20
CA GLY A 74 0.38 -0.27 9.46
C GLY A 74 0.94 -1.03 8.27
N LEU A 75 0.66 -2.32 8.18
CA LEU A 75 1.05 -3.16 7.05
C LEU A 75 -0.14 -3.31 6.10
N CYS A 76 0.09 -3.05 4.81
CA CYS A 76 -0.93 -3.08 3.76
C CYS A 76 -2.08 -2.10 4.09
N THR A 77 -3.30 -2.57 4.18
CA THR A 77 -4.46 -1.76 4.61
C THR A 77 -4.49 -1.46 6.11
N GLY A 78 -3.61 -2.05 6.92
CA GLY A 78 -3.46 -1.74 8.34
C GLY A 78 -3.15 -0.26 8.62
N ALA A 79 -2.56 0.47 7.66
CA ALA A 79 -2.40 1.91 7.73
C ALA A 79 -3.73 2.65 7.91
N TYR A 80 -4.86 2.10 7.43
CA TYR A 80 -6.20 2.64 7.64
C TYR A 80 -6.55 2.71 9.14
N ALA A 81 -6.33 1.64 9.90
CA ALA A 81 -6.62 1.63 11.32
C ALA A 81 -5.74 2.65 12.09
N VAL A 82 -4.49 2.80 11.69
CA VAL A 82 -3.57 3.78 12.29
C VAL A 82 -4.01 5.22 11.98
N ALA A 83 -4.45 5.49 10.73
CA ALA A 83 -5.03 6.79 10.34
C ALA A 83 -6.34 7.06 11.06
N LYS A 84 -7.25 6.07 11.14
CA LYS A 84 -8.55 6.19 11.85
C LYS A 84 -8.38 6.43 13.35
N ALA A 85 -7.25 6.03 13.91
CA ALA A 85 -6.88 6.38 15.27
C ALA A 85 -6.37 7.83 15.41
N GLY A 86 -6.21 8.59 14.31
CA GLY A 86 -5.65 9.95 14.28
C GLY A 86 -4.12 9.97 14.44
N LEU A 87 -3.44 8.87 14.17
CA LEU A 87 -2.00 8.75 14.44
C LEU A 87 -1.12 9.06 13.22
N LEU A 88 -1.73 9.30 12.05
CA LEU A 88 -1.03 9.67 10.83
C LEU A 88 -1.27 11.11 10.38
N ASP A 89 -2.04 11.91 11.12
CA ASP A 89 -2.32 13.31 10.78
C ASP A 89 -1.01 14.11 10.72
N GLY A 90 -0.80 14.80 9.58
CA GLY A 90 0.43 15.54 9.28
C GLY A 90 1.66 14.68 8.99
N LYS A 91 1.55 13.35 9.08
CA LYS A 91 2.64 12.39 8.85
C LYS A 91 2.70 11.91 7.41
N ARG A 92 3.90 11.58 6.95
CA ARG A 92 4.08 10.80 5.72
C ARG A 92 3.65 9.36 5.98
N ALA A 93 2.86 8.81 5.05
CA ALA A 93 2.44 7.41 5.13
C ALA A 93 2.25 6.82 3.72
N THR A 94 2.11 5.51 3.68
CA THR A 94 1.72 4.77 2.49
C THR A 94 0.67 3.72 2.86
N ILE A 95 -0.09 3.29 1.88
CA ILE A 95 -1.08 2.21 1.98
C ILE A 95 -1.07 1.44 0.65
N HIS A 96 -1.65 0.26 0.61
CA HIS A 96 -1.76 -0.52 -0.63
C HIS A 96 -2.32 0.34 -1.78
N TRP A 97 -1.70 0.26 -2.97
CA TRP A 97 -2.01 1.14 -4.09
C TRP A 97 -3.49 1.15 -4.51
N GLU A 98 -4.20 0.04 -4.34
CA GLU A 98 -5.65 -0.03 -4.62
C GLU A 98 -6.50 0.77 -3.65
N ASN A 99 -5.97 1.08 -2.46
CA ASN A 99 -6.68 1.78 -1.39
C ASN A 99 -6.33 3.27 -1.29
N GLN A 100 -5.37 3.76 -2.09
CA GLN A 100 -4.87 5.14 -1.99
C GLN A 100 -5.96 6.18 -2.23
N ASP A 101 -6.82 5.97 -3.22
CA ASP A 101 -7.89 6.92 -3.55
C ASP A 101 -8.90 7.06 -2.39
N GLY A 102 -9.45 5.94 -1.91
CA GLY A 102 -10.38 5.97 -0.78
C GLY A 102 -9.75 6.43 0.54
N PHE A 103 -8.46 6.17 0.71
CA PHE A 103 -7.71 6.64 1.87
C PHE A 103 -7.55 8.16 1.88
N LEU A 104 -7.26 8.77 0.72
CA LEU A 104 -7.14 10.23 0.59
C LEU A 104 -8.46 10.95 0.82
N GLU A 105 -9.59 10.37 0.37
CA GLU A 105 -10.92 10.93 0.59
C GLU A 105 -11.31 10.97 2.08
N GLU A 106 -10.82 10.01 2.87
CA GLU A 106 -11.17 9.90 4.29
C GLU A 106 -10.16 10.59 5.21
N PHE A 107 -8.88 10.69 4.81
CA PHE A 107 -7.78 11.18 5.65
C PHE A 107 -6.97 12.28 4.94
N GLU A 108 -7.57 13.45 4.75
CA GLU A 108 -6.99 14.59 4.03
C GLU A 108 -5.70 15.12 4.67
N ASP A 109 -5.55 14.99 5.99
CA ASP A 109 -4.37 15.47 6.73
C ASP A 109 -3.15 14.55 6.60
N VAL A 110 -3.29 13.35 6.03
CA VAL A 110 -2.19 12.41 5.84
C VAL A 110 -1.39 12.74 4.59
N LYS A 111 -0.08 12.88 4.72
CA LYS A 111 0.82 13.08 3.57
C LYS A 111 1.09 11.76 2.86
N LEU A 112 0.11 11.28 2.08
CA LEU A 112 0.19 10.00 1.40
C LEU A 112 1.28 10.01 0.32
N THR A 113 2.09 8.94 0.28
CA THR A 113 3.12 8.70 -0.73
C THR A 113 2.85 7.40 -1.49
N LYS A 114 3.47 7.26 -2.66
CA LYS A 114 3.40 6.03 -3.48
C LYS A 114 4.55 5.06 -3.19
N SER A 115 5.30 5.32 -2.13
CA SER A 115 6.44 4.49 -1.70
C SER A 115 6.01 3.10 -1.27
N VAL A 116 6.90 2.12 -1.38
CA VAL A 116 6.65 0.75 -0.90
C VAL A 116 6.54 0.68 0.62
N PHE A 117 7.28 1.51 1.34
CA PHE A 117 7.13 1.73 2.78
C PHE A 117 7.52 3.17 3.16
N VAL A 118 7.10 3.60 4.34
CA VAL A 118 7.45 4.89 4.94
C VAL A 118 7.71 4.69 6.42
N MET A 119 8.78 5.33 6.92
CA MET A 119 9.07 5.50 8.34
C MET A 119 9.11 7.01 8.63
N ASP A 120 8.15 7.53 9.39
CA ASP A 120 8.08 8.93 9.81
C ASP A 120 8.10 9.01 11.34
N GLY A 121 9.31 9.07 11.89
CA GLY A 121 9.54 8.95 13.33
C GLY A 121 9.08 7.59 13.85
N ASN A 122 8.19 7.60 14.84
CA ASN A 122 7.59 6.38 15.39
C ASN A 122 6.25 5.99 14.72
N ARG A 123 6.02 6.41 13.47
CA ARG A 123 4.88 6.02 12.65
C ARG A 123 5.38 5.40 11.35
N TRP A 124 5.03 4.14 11.14
CA TRP A 124 5.49 3.36 10.00
C TRP A 124 4.31 2.87 9.16
N SER A 125 4.53 2.65 7.89
CA SER A 125 3.51 2.07 7.01
C SER A 125 4.14 1.36 5.82
N THR A 126 3.49 0.33 5.33
CA THR A 126 3.91 -0.37 4.10
C THR A 126 2.75 -0.53 3.12
N ALA A 127 3.09 -0.67 1.85
CA ALA A 127 2.14 -0.99 0.79
C ALA A 127 1.57 -2.42 0.87
N GLY A 128 2.10 -3.26 1.76
CA GLY A 128 1.72 -4.66 1.88
C GLY A 128 2.46 -5.58 0.91
N GLY A 129 2.06 -6.84 0.87
CA GLY A 129 2.79 -7.85 0.12
C GLY A 129 4.24 -7.95 0.59
N THR A 130 5.17 -8.02 -0.35
CA THR A 130 6.61 -8.12 -0.05
C THR A 130 7.22 -6.83 0.52
N SER A 131 6.53 -5.69 0.49
CA SER A 131 7.07 -4.43 1.03
C SER A 131 7.26 -4.45 2.55
N SER A 132 6.60 -5.37 3.24
CA SER A 132 6.83 -5.60 4.67
C SER A 132 8.20 -6.25 4.92
N ILE A 133 8.71 -7.01 3.96
CA ILE A 133 10.09 -7.56 4.00
C ILE A 133 11.08 -6.39 3.92
N ASP A 134 10.87 -5.45 2.98
CA ASP A 134 11.76 -4.29 2.81
C ASP A 134 11.81 -3.43 4.09
N LEU A 135 10.65 -3.18 4.71
CA LEU A 135 10.59 -2.46 5.99
C LEU A 135 11.39 -3.20 7.07
N MET A 136 11.20 -4.52 7.23
CA MET A 136 11.90 -5.28 8.26
C MET A 136 13.40 -5.40 7.97
N LEU A 137 13.82 -5.53 6.72
CA LEU A 137 15.24 -5.49 6.35
C LEU A 137 15.85 -4.12 6.68
N LYS A 138 15.10 -3.03 6.50
CA LYS A 138 15.55 -1.68 6.91
C LYS A 138 15.71 -1.56 8.42
N VAL A 139 14.79 -2.16 9.20
CA VAL A 139 14.88 -2.21 10.67
C VAL A 139 16.11 -3.03 11.09
N ILE A 140 16.28 -4.23 10.54
CA ILE A 140 17.43 -5.09 10.84
C ILE A 140 18.75 -4.38 10.51
N ALA A 141 18.81 -3.69 9.36
CA ALA A 141 20.01 -2.92 8.99
C ALA A 141 20.31 -1.80 9.97
N ALA A 142 19.28 -1.11 10.47
CA ALA A 142 19.45 -0.05 11.46
C ALA A 142 19.89 -0.57 12.84
N ASP A 143 19.36 -1.70 13.27
CA ASP A 143 19.62 -2.26 14.61
C ASP A 143 20.90 -3.10 14.66
N HIS A 144 21.22 -3.83 13.58
CA HIS A 144 22.26 -4.87 13.56
C HIS A 144 23.23 -4.78 12.38
N GLY A 145 23.09 -3.79 11.52
CA GLY A 145 23.96 -3.55 10.37
C GLY A 145 23.49 -4.18 9.06
N GLU A 146 23.98 -3.61 7.97
CA GLU A 146 23.63 -4.00 6.59
C GLU A 146 24.01 -5.46 6.25
N ASP A 147 25.13 -5.96 6.79
CA ASP A 147 25.59 -7.33 6.51
C ASP A 147 24.58 -8.38 6.99
N LEU A 148 24.00 -8.18 8.17
CA LEU A 148 22.97 -9.09 8.67
C LEU A 148 21.69 -8.98 7.84
N ALA A 149 21.26 -7.76 7.49
CA ALA A 149 20.09 -7.55 6.66
C ALA A 149 20.24 -8.23 5.28
N ASN A 150 21.40 -8.07 4.64
CA ASN A 150 21.71 -8.73 3.38
C ASN A 150 21.71 -10.27 3.51
N THR A 151 22.29 -10.80 4.58
CA THR A 151 22.28 -12.25 4.83
C THR A 151 20.84 -12.77 5.03
N VAL A 152 19.97 -12.03 5.70
CA VAL A 152 18.55 -12.36 5.85
C VAL A 152 17.84 -12.32 4.49
N ALA A 153 18.11 -11.31 3.65
CA ALA A 153 17.55 -11.23 2.30
C ALA A 153 17.98 -12.43 1.44
N ASP A 154 19.25 -12.84 1.49
CA ASP A 154 19.74 -14.02 0.80
C ASP A 154 19.03 -15.30 1.24
N GLN A 155 18.79 -15.48 2.55
CA GLN A 155 18.02 -16.61 3.08
C GLN A 155 16.57 -16.63 2.61
N LEU A 156 15.97 -15.46 2.38
CA LEU A 156 14.63 -15.32 1.83
C LEU A 156 14.59 -15.44 0.30
N ILE A 157 15.74 -15.60 -0.36
CA ILE A 157 15.90 -15.53 -1.83
C ILE A 157 15.30 -14.22 -2.37
N TYR A 158 15.47 -13.15 -1.60
CA TYR A 158 14.93 -11.81 -1.90
C TYR A 158 16.00 -10.98 -2.61
N SER A 159 16.03 -11.07 -3.94
CA SER A 159 17.13 -10.58 -4.79
C SER A 159 17.19 -9.06 -4.95
N THR A 160 16.15 -8.33 -4.56
CA THR A 160 16.11 -6.87 -4.71
C THR A 160 15.46 -6.24 -3.49
N ILE A 161 16.28 -5.69 -2.60
CA ILE A 161 15.82 -4.91 -1.45
C ILE A 161 15.40 -3.53 -1.96
N ARG A 162 14.15 -3.16 -1.73
CA ARG A 162 13.60 -1.85 -2.10
C ARG A 162 13.77 -0.86 -0.95
N THR A 163 13.80 0.41 -1.31
CA THR A 163 13.91 1.52 -0.36
C THR A 163 12.60 2.31 -0.29
N ASP A 164 12.52 3.27 0.61
CA ASP A 164 11.40 4.21 0.72
C ASP A 164 11.27 5.16 -0.48
N GLN A 165 12.23 5.14 -1.42
CA GLN A 165 12.17 5.86 -2.70
C GLN A 165 11.51 5.03 -3.81
N ASP A 166 11.41 3.71 -3.63
CA ASP A 166 10.82 2.82 -4.62
C ASP A 166 9.29 2.91 -4.59
N THR A 167 8.69 2.85 -5.79
CA THR A 167 7.22 2.92 -5.93
C THR A 167 6.58 1.53 -5.92
N GLN A 168 5.33 1.46 -5.48
CA GLN A 168 4.58 0.21 -5.34
C GLN A 168 4.29 -0.49 -6.67
N ARG A 169 4.00 0.28 -7.71
CA ARG A 169 3.58 -0.28 -9.00
C ARG A 169 4.74 -0.34 -9.97
N LEU A 170 4.83 -1.46 -10.66
CA LEU A 170 5.75 -1.59 -11.78
C LEU A 170 5.50 -0.48 -12.81
N SER A 171 6.55 -0.05 -13.51
CA SER A 171 6.44 0.93 -14.58
C SER A 171 5.40 0.49 -15.63
N ILE A 172 4.77 1.44 -16.30
CA ILE A 172 3.78 1.14 -17.34
C ILE A 172 4.32 0.17 -18.40
N PRO A 173 5.53 0.34 -18.95
CA PRO A 173 6.10 -0.64 -19.88
C PRO A 173 6.15 -2.07 -19.33
N THR A 174 6.51 -2.21 -18.05
CA THR A 174 6.57 -3.53 -17.39
C THR A 174 5.17 -4.12 -17.19
N ARG A 175 4.21 -3.30 -16.75
CA ARG A 175 2.81 -3.74 -16.51
C ARG A 175 2.10 -4.21 -17.77
N ILE A 176 2.33 -3.54 -18.89
CA ILE A 176 1.70 -3.89 -20.18
C ILE A 176 2.54 -4.84 -21.03
N GLY A 177 3.76 -5.18 -20.59
CA GLY A 177 4.68 -6.05 -21.34
C GLY A 177 5.22 -5.44 -22.64
N VAL A 178 5.13 -4.11 -22.80
CA VAL A 178 5.46 -3.42 -24.06
C VAL A 178 6.29 -2.17 -23.77
N ARG A 179 7.48 -2.10 -24.36
CA ARG A 179 8.36 -0.91 -24.29
C ARG A 179 8.07 0.02 -25.48
N HIS A 180 6.99 0.80 -25.38
CA HIS A 180 6.63 1.79 -26.40
C HIS A 180 6.41 3.15 -25.73
N PRO A 181 7.35 4.12 -25.89
CA PRO A 181 7.32 5.38 -25.12
C PRO A 181 5.99 6.14 -25.26
N LYS A 182 5.50 6.33 -26.47
CA LYS A 182 4.24 7.04 -26.72
C LYS A 182 3.01 6.32 -26.11
N LEU A 183 2.99 4.97 -26.16
CA LEU A 183 1.90 4.21 -25.52
C LEU A 183 1.92 4.39 -24.00
N SER A 184 3.11 4.33 -23.39
CA SER A 184 3.28 4.56 -21.96
C SER A 184 2.87 5.96 -21.54
N GLN A 185 3.24 6.97 -22.33
CA GLN A 185 2.85 8.37 -22.10
C GLN A 185 1.33 8.55 -22.16
N VAL A 186 0.66 7.99 -23.17
CA VAL A 186 -0.80 8.06 -23.28
C VAL A 186 -1.48 7.37 -22.08
N ILE A 187 -1.01 6.19 -21.69
CA ILE A 187 -1.57 5.50 -20.51
C ILE A 187 -1.38 6.33 -19.24
N GLN A 188 -0.21 6.96 -19.07
CA GLN A 188 0.06 7.84 -17.93
C GLN A 188 -0.89 9.06 -17.92
N MET A 189 -1.16 9.66 -19.08
CA MET A 189 -2.12 10.75 -19.20
C MET A 189 -3.54 10.29 -18.88
N MET A 190 -3.96 9.10 -19.32
CA MET A 190 -5.24 8.51 -18.95
C MET A 190 -5.35 8.25 -17.44
N GLU A 191 -4.30 7.73 -16.80
CA GLU A 191 -4.27 7.51 -15.35
C GLU A 191 -4.30 8.82 -14.56
N GLY A 192 -3.75 9.91 -15.09
CA GLY A 192 -3.75 11.24 -14.48
C GLY A 192 -5.05 12.03 -14.67
N ASN A 193 -5.90 11.64 -15.63
CA ASN A 193 -7.12 12.38 -16.00
C ASN A 193 -8.37 11.47 -15.94
N ILE A 194 -8.53 10.78 -14.80
CA ILE A 194 -9.64 9.82 -14.62
C ILE A 194 -10.99 10.53 -14.50
N GLU A 195 -11.05 11.66 -13.80
CA GLU A 195 -12.28 12.41 -13.51
C GLU A 195 -12.74 13.21 -14.73
N ASP A 196 -11.82 13.94 -15.36
CA ASP A 196 -12.04 14.69 -16.58
C ASP A 196 -11.29 14.04 -17.77
N PRO A 197 -11.90 13.05 -18.42
CA PRO A 197 -11.21 12.22 -19.40
C PRO A 197 -10.92 12.95 -20.71
N MET A 198 -9.66 12.95 -21.08
CA MET A 198 -9.21 13.45 -22.39
C MET A 198 -9.82 12.64 -23.54
N SER A 199 -10.14 13.31 -24.65
CA SER A 199 -10.59 12.61 -25.84
C SER A 199 -9.44 11.81 -26.51
N PRO A 200 -9.74 10.75 -27.29
CA PRO A 200 -8.70 10.07 -28.07
C PRO A 200 -7.96 10.98 -29.06
N ALA A 201 -8.58 12.07 -29.50
CA ALA A 201 -7.96 13.04 -30.39
C ALA A 201 -6.91 13.86 -29.62
N ASP A 202 -7.26 14.39 -28.44
CA ASP A 202 -6.35 15.17 -27.59
C ASP A 202 -5.16 14.30 -27.14
N LEU A 203 -5.43 13.06 -26.70
CA LEU A 203 -4.38 12.10 -26.33
C LEU A 203 -3.41 11.80 -27.49
N ALA A 204 -3.92 11.71 -28.71
CA ALA A 204 -3.09 11.47 -29.90
C ALA A 204 -2.25 12.72 -30.24
N GLU A 205 -2.83 13.90 -30.16
CA GLU A 205 -2.17 15.18 -30.41
C GLU A 205 -1.01 15.39 -29.46
N GLU A 206 -1.22 15.19 -28.15
CA GLU A 206 -0.19 15.34 -27.10
C GLU A 206 1.05 14.49 -27.34
N VAL A 207 0.91 13.33 -27.97
CA VAL A 207 2.05 12.46 -28.30
C VAL A 207 2.51 12.57 -29.75
N GLY A 208 1.99 13.55 -30.51
CA GLY A 208 2.34 13.77 -31.91
C GLY A 208 1.97 12.57 -32.79
N MET A 209 0.73 12.10 -32.70
CA MET A 209 0.16 11.01 -33.50
C MET A 209 -1.21 11.39 -34.05
N SER A 210 -1.65 10.74 -35.16
CA SER A 210 -3.06 10.78 -35.55
C SER A 210 -3.87 9.82 -34.68
N THR A 211 -5.16 10.11 -34.49
CA THR A 211 -6.10 9.23 -33.76
C THR A 211 -6.09 7.78 -34.34
N ARG A 212 -5.98 7.65 -35.65
CA ARG A 212 -5.88 6.33 -36.31
C ARG A 212 -4.60 5.58 -35.95
N GLN A 213 -3.48 6.29 -35.81
CA GLN A 213 -2.22 5.69 -35.33
C GLN A 213 -2.35 5.24 -33.90
N LEU A 214 -2.96 6.06 -33.03
CA LEU A 214 -3.21 5.73 -31.62
C LEU A 214 -4.11 4.48 -31.50
N GLU A 215 -5.21 4.42 -32.24
CA GLU A 215 -6.09 3.23 -32.25
C GLU A 215 -5.36 1.97 -32.66
N ARG A 216 -4.55 2.05 -33.76
CA ARG A 216 -3.75 0.91 -34.24
C ARG A 216 -2.73 0.46 -33.17
N LEU A 217 -2.11 1.41 -32.45
CA LEU A 217 -1.18 1.16 -31.38
C LEU A 217 -1.83 0.38 -30.23
N PHE A 218 -2.98 0.87 -29.76
CA PHE A 218 -3.74 0.21 -28.69
C PHE A 218 -4.24 -1.18 -29.09
N ARG A 219 -4.77 -1.34 -30.31
CA ARG A 219 -5.20 -2.65 -30.82
C ARG A 219 -4.04 -3.64 -30.92
N ARG A 220 -2.89 -3.17 -31.43
CA ARG A 220 -1.70 -4.02 -31.62
C ARG A 220 -1.14 -4.54 -30.29
N TYR A 221 -1.01 -3.69 -29.28
CA TYR A 221 -0.30 -4.02 -28.05
C TYR A 221 -1.21 -4.38 -26.88
N LEU A 222 -2.44 -3.87 -26.85
CA LEU A 222 -3.37 -4.07 -25.74
C LEU A 222 -4.65 -4.80 -26.13
N ASN A 223 -4.80 -5.13 -27.43
CA ASN A 223 -5.96 -5.81 -28.00
C ASN A 223 -7.31 -5.12 -27.67
N ARG A 224 -7.32 -3.80 -27.57
CA ARG A 224 -8.51 -2.97 -27.30
C ARG A 224 -8.35 -1.57 -27.87
N SER A 225 -9.46 -0.81 -27.98
CA SER A 225 -9.39 0.61 -28.39
C SER A 225 -8.95 1.50 -27.22
N PRO A 226 -8.39 2.71 -27.50
CA PRO A 226 -8.07 3.69 -26.46
C PRO A 226 -9.28 4.01 -25.56
N LYS A 227 -10.45 4.24 -26.16
CA LYS A 227 -11.70 4.52 -25.44
C LYS A 227 -12.08 3.39 -24.47
N ARG A 228 -11.98 2.13 -24.94
CA ARG A 228 -12.29 0.97 -24.08
C ARG A 228 -11.30 0.83 -22.94
N TYR A 229 -10.02 0.97 -23.20
CA TYR A 229 -8.98 0.91 -22.17
C TYR A 229 -9.19 2.00 -21.09
N TYR A 230 -9.49 3.23 -21.53
CA TYR A 230 -9.77 4.34 -20.63
C TYR A 230 -11.02 4.10 -19.77
N MET A 231 -12.08 3.57 -20.38
CA MET A 231 -13.29 3.17 -19.67
C MET A 231 -13.00 2.12 -18.59
N GLU A 232 -12.17 1.11 -18.90
CA GLU A 232 -11.79 0.07 -17.95
C GLU A 232 -10.99 0.66 -16.76
N LEU A 233 -10.07 1.62 -17.01
CA LEU A 233 -9.36 2.33 -15.93
C LEU A 233 -10.34 3.10 -15.03
N ARG A 234 -11.27 3.83 -15.60
CA ARG A 234 -12.27 4.61 -14.85
C ARG A 234 -13.21 3.71 -14.04
N LEU A 235 -13.67 2.62 -14.62
CA LEU A 235 -14.52 1.64 -13.94
C LEU A 235 -13.77 0.98 -12.76
N GLN A 236 -12.49 0.68 -12.93
CA GLN A 236 -11.68 0.13 -11.85
C GLN A 236 -11.56 1.13 -10.68
N LYS A 237 -11.31 2.42 -10.98
CA LYS A 237 -11.27 3.46 -9.94
C LYS A 237 -12.62 3.63 -9.25
N ALA A 238 -13.70 3.73 -10.00
CA ALA A 238 -15.04 3.84 -9.46
C ALA A 238 -15.40 2.64 -8.54
N ARG A 239 -15.07 1.42 -8.98
CA ARG A 239 -15.26 0.21 -8.17
C ARG A 239 -14.49 0.29 -6.85
N ASN A 240 -13.22 0.72 -6.89
CA ASN A 240 -12.39 0.83 -5.69
C ASN A 240 -13.00 1.84 -4.70
N LEU A 241 -13.41 3.01 -5.17
CA LEU A 241 -14.07 4.03 -4.34
C LEU A 241 -15.36 3.50 -3.70
N LEU A 242 -16.23 2.88 -4.47
CA LEU A 242 -17.49 2.30 -3.97
C LEU A 242 -17.29 1.17 -2.94
N MET A 243 -16.19 0.43 -3.05
CA MET A 243 -15.88 -0.65 -2.11
C MET A 243 -15.16 -0.18 -0.85
N GLN A 244 -14.54 0.99 -0.86
CA GLN A 244 -13.63 1.46 0.18
C GLN A 244 -14.12 2.72 0.90
N THR A 245 -15.17 3.34 0.40
CA THR A 245 -15.77 4.55 0.98
C THR A 245 -17.28 4.40 1.08
N ASP A 246 -17.93 5.31 1.80
CA ASP A 246 -19.39 5.40 1.88
C ASP A 246 -20.02 6.15 0.68
N MET A 247 -19.26 6.36 -0.40
CA MET A 247 -19.77 6.99 -1.62
C MET A 247 -20.89 6.16 -2.26
N SER A 248 -21.92 6.83 -2.76
CA SER A 248 -23.00 6.21 -3.51
C SER A 248 -22.89 6.53 -5.00
N VAL A 249 -23.43 5.65 -5.84
CA VAL A 249 -23.69 5.97 -7.24
C VAL A 249 -24.97 6.80 -7.29
N ILE A 250 -24.89 8.04 -7.70
CA ILE A 250 -26.05 8.93 -7.94
C ILE A 250 -26.37 8.92 -9.42
#